data_c1d1f272e4df7a50a4648a60a138f3d5
#
_entry.id   c1d1f272e4df7a50a4648a60a138f3d5
#
_cell.length_a   1.000
_cell.length_b   1.000
_cell.length_c   1.000
_cell.angle_alpha   90.00
_cell.angle_beta   90.00
_cell.angle_gamma   90.00
#
_symmetry.space_group_name_H-M   'P 1'
#
loop_
_entity.id
_entity.type
_entity.pdbx_description
1 polymer ?
#
loop_
_entity_poly.entity_id
_entity_poly.type
_entity_poly.pdbx_seq_one_letter_code
_entity_poly.pdbx_strand_id
1 'polypeptide(L)'
;MNMKNRITLFLLVLCLLIPATTSAQIRELERSIPEVEGVPSGALIALMDSLMGLPKTDIHSVMVLRHGKVIAEIYPEPFAPEYRHTVYSCSKTFVGAAVGLAISENRLRLTDRVASFFPDQLPDTISANLADMTVRNLLNMTSGVTPDWNMRNGRTDWIRGYLGKTIKVPGKHFDYDSMSSYILSAIVQKVTGMKVLDYLRLKLFKPMHITDISWEVSPEGINTGGWGVYLQSESLAKFGQLLLNRGVWEGKQLLPAEWVDRMMTKQSDTGSFGYGYGYQMWLCEYPGAVRIDGALGQYALLIPDKDMVVVITECTLIDGATQRRLVWNRLLPAVGDDTLIPGKDYKRLLKKQSSYQLPFVPGKASSSLARDYAGKSIVLEPNKFDWQSLDLQLSLIHISEPTRRTPIS
;
A
#
# COMPACT_ATOMS: atom_id res chain seq x y z
N MET A 1 65.57 6.22 -0.51
CA MET A 1 64.15 6.14 0.04
C MET A 1 64.03 4.77 0.67
N ASN A 2 63.88 4.74 1.99
CA ASN A 2 64.04 3.54 2.81
C ASN A 2 62.91 2.56 2.60
N MET A 3 63.17 1.27 2.54
CA MET A 3 62.21 0.18 2.25
C MET A 3 60.97 0.24 3.18
N LYS A 4 61.14 0.75 4.42
CA LYS A 4 60.00 0.99 5.35
C LYS A 4 58.99 2.03 4.84
N ASN A 5 59.46 3.07 4.13
CA ASN A 5 58.57 4.09 3.57
C ASN A 5 57.78 3.60 2.34
N ARG A 6 58.26 2.58 1.64
CA ARG A 6 57.53 1.96 0.51
C ARG A 6 56.42 1.05 0.98
N ILE A 7 56.62 0.34 2.11
CA ILE A 7 55.57 -0.52 2.70
C ILE A 7 54.45 0.33 3.30
N THR A 8 54.76 1.45 3.97
CA THR A 8 53.77 2.36 4.54
C THR A 8 52.93 3.06 3.46
N LEU A 9 53.56 3.44 2.34
CA LEU A 9 52.87 4.04 1.20
C LEU A 9 51.92 3.01 0.49
N PHE A 10 52.38 1.75 0.40
CA PHE A 10 51.56 0.66 -0.20
C PHE A 10 50.38 0.29 0.67
N LEU A 11 50.49 0.31 2.00
CA LEU A 11 49.41 0.09 2.94
C LEU A 11 48.41 1.27 2.95
N LEU A 12 48.88 2.51 2.78
CA LEU A 12 48.01 3.69 2.68
C LEU A 12 47.22 3.71 1.36
N VAL A 13 47.78 3.24 0.26
CA VAL A 13 47.09 3.15 -1.04
C VAL A 13 46.12 1.96 -1.05
N LEU A 14 46.41 0.87 -0.32
CA LEU A 14 45.52 -0.28 -0.22
C LEU A 14 44.26 0.04 0.64
N CYS A 15 44.37 0.91 1.65
CA CYS A 15 43.24 1.40 2.45
C CYS A 15 42.31 2.35 1.67
N LEU A 16 42.78 2.96 0.56
CA LEU A 16 41.96 3.83 -0.30
C LEU A 16 41.18 3.05 -1.40
N LEU A 17 41.43 1.74 -1.54
CA LEU A 17 40.78 0.86 -2.52
C LEU A 17 39.77 -0.10 -1.91
N ILE A 18 39.38 0.10 -0.63
CA ILE A 18 38.21 -0.58 -0.12
C ILE A 18 37.02 0.07 -0.86
N PRO A 19 36.32 -0.64 -1.77
CA PRO A 19 35.09 -0.11 -2.30
C PRO A 19 34.20 0.12 -1.08
N ALA A 20 33.83 1.38 -0.85
CA ALA A 20 32.71 1.67 0.03
C ALA A 20 31.55 0.85 -0.54
N THR A 21 31.26 -0.29 0.08
CA THR A 21 29.97 -0.94 -0.13
C THR A 21 28.97 0.11 0.31
N THR A 22 28.50 0.90 -0.64
CA THR A 22 27.31 1.72 -0.46
C THR A 22 26.21 0.72 -0.14
N SER A 23 26.01 0.44 1.14
CA SER A 23 24.73 -0.03 1.63
C SER A 23 23.73 0.86 0.90
N ALA A 24 22.83 0.27 0.12
CA ALA A 24 21.78 1.03 -0.55
C ALA A 24 21.00 1.72 0.56
N GLN A 25 21.38 2.97 0.83
CA GLN A 25 20.77 3.77 1.87
C GLN A 25 19.29 3.90 1.46
N ILE A 26 18.40 3.36 2.27
CA ILE A 26 16.97 3.56 2.07
C ILE A 26 16.78 5.07 2.08
N ARG A 27 16.50 5.66 0.92
CA ARG A 27 16.31 7.09 0.80
C ARG A 27 14.91 7.41 1.25
N GLU A 28 14.78 7.86 2.49
CA GLU A 28 13.53 8.32 3.07
C GLU A 28 13.05 9.61 2.38
N LEU A 29 11.74 9.86 2.45
CA LEU A 29 11.19 11.15 2.06
C LEU A 29 11.75 12.26 2.94
N GLU A 30 11.92 13.45 2.39
CA GLU A 30 12.32 14.62 3.17
C GLU A 30 11.24 14.95 4.21
N ARG A 31 11.64 15.29 5.45
CA ARG A 31 10.75 15.78 6.50
C ARG A 31 10.85 17.30 6.56
N SER A 32 9.71 17.96 6.76
CA SER A 32 9.61 19.41 6.88
C SER A 32 8.75 19.82 8.08
N ILE A 33 8.93 21.06 8.52
CA ILE A 33 8.08 21.66 9.53
C ILE A 33 6.72 21.99 8.89
N PRO A 34 5.59 21.57 9.45
CA PRO A 34 4.26 21.79 8.85
C PRO A 34 3.98 23.25 8.51
N GLU A 35 4.35 24.16 9.39
CA GLU A 35 4.16 25.60 9.22
C GLU A 35 4.92 26.15 8.00
N VAL A 36 6.12 25.61 7.72
CA VAL A 36 6.91 26.00 6.54
C VAL A 36 6.18 25.62 5.25
N GLU A 37 5.45 24.53 5.29
CA GLU A 37 4.66 24.01 4.18
C GLU A 37 3.18 24.51 4.22
N GLY A 38 2.89 25.59 4.98
CA GLY A 38 1.58 26.23 5.01
C GLY A 38 0.51 25.47 5.81
N VAL A 39 0.89 24.54 6.69
CA VAL A 39 -0.04 23.73 7.48
C VAL A 39 0.16 23.97 8.97
N PRO A 40 -0.84 24.52 9.69
CA PRO A 40 -0.73 24.69 11.14
C PRO A 40 -0.62 23.34 11.87
N SER A 41 0.36 23.17 12.75
CA SER A 41 0.50 21.97 13.59
C SER A 41 -0.75 21.66 14.41
N GLY A 42 -1.52 22.68 14.80
CA GLY A 42 -2.79 22.49 15.50
C GLY A 42 -3.83 21.71 14.70
N ALA A 43 -3.88 21.89 13.37
CA ALA A 43 -4.79 21.13 12.49
C ALA A 43 -4.37 19.64 12.38
N LEU A 44 -3.07 19.37 12.31
CA LEU A 44 -2.54 18.02 12.32
C LEU A 44 -2.82 17.29 13.64
N ILE A 45 -2.64 17.97 14.76
CA ILE A 45 -3.01 17.43 16.09
C ILE A 45 -4.51 17.10 16.13
N ALA A 46 -5.36 18.02 15.66
CA ALA A 46 -6.81 17.81 15.65
C ALA A 46 -7.23 16.62 14.77
N LEU A 47 -6.58 16.45 13.60
CA LEU A 47 -6.80 15.29 12.76
C LEU A 47 -6.38 14.00 13.47
N MET A 48 -5.16 13.94 13.99
CA MET A 48 -4.61 12.73 14.62
C MET A 48 -5.42 12.34 15.88
N ASP A 49 -5.75 13.31 16.74
CA ASP A 49 -6.58 13.06 17.92
C ASP A 49 -7.97 12.54 17.52
N SER A 50 -8.54 13.07 16.43
CA SER A 50 -9.85 12.62 15.93
C SER A 50 -9.78 11.21 15.36
N LEU A 51 -8.73 10.86 14.61
CA LEU A 51 -8.52 9.51 14.08
C LEU A 51 -8.31 8.49 15.20
N MET A 52 -7.44 8.81 16.16
CA MET A 52 -7.16 7.95 17.32
C MET A 52 -8.37 7.77 18.24
N GLY A 53 -9.32 8.70 18.23
CA GLY A 53 -10.56 8.63 19.01
C GLY A 53 -11.72 7.90 18.33
N LEU A 54 -11.53 7.36 17.12
CA LEU A 54 -12.59 6.66 16.41
C LEU A 54 -12.95 5.33 17.10
N PRO A 55 -14.26 5.04 17.29
CA PRO A 55 -14.66 3.76 17.85
C PRO A 55 -14.40 2.61 16.87
N LYS A 56 -14.10 1.43 17.39
CA LYS A 56 -13.89 0.20 16.58
C LYS A 56 -12.85 0.40 15.46
N THR A 57 -11.84 1.22 15.73
CA THR A 57 -10.78 1.56 14.78
C THR A 57 -9.46 1.60 15.52
N ASP A 58 -8.51 0.83 15.04
CA ASP A 58 -7.13 0.83 15.49
C ASP A 58 -6.27 1.45 14.38
N ILE A 59 -5.78 2.68 14.63
CA ILE A 59 -4.88 3.38 13.70
C ILE A 59 -3.48 2.78 13.85
N HIS A 60 -2.91 2.30 12.75
CA HIS A 60 -1.57 1.71 12.73
C HIS A 60 -0.51 2.71 12.26
N SER A 61 -0.85 3.56 11.31
CA SER A 61 -0.04 4.73 10.93
C SER A 61 -0.87 5.84 10.32
N VAL A 62 -0.41 7.07 10.47
CA VAL A 62 -0.85 8.22 9.67
C VAL A 62 0.41 8.93 9.17
N MET A 63 0.46 9.25 7.89
CA MET A 63 1.54 10.05 7.32
C MET A 63 0.93 11.14 6.43
N VAL A 64 1.32 12.38 6.62
CA VAL A 64 0.84 13.53 5.86
C VAL A 64 2.01 14.15 5.11
N LEU A 65 1.88 14.22 3.78
CA LEU A 65 2.82 14.88 2.90
C LEU A 65 2.23 16.19 2.38
N ARG A 66 3.08 17.19 2.26
CA ARG A 66 2.81 18.45 1.54
C ARG A 66 4.03 18.83 0.72
N HIS A 67 3.85 19.24 -0.55
CA HIS A 67 4.94 19.56 -1.47
C HIS A 67 6.01 18.46 -1.56
N GLY A 68 5.59 17.19 -1.50
CA GLY A 68 6.48 16.03 -1.53
C GLY A 68 7.25 15.74 -0.24
N LYS A 69 7.03 16.51 0.84
CA LYS A 69 7.72 16.35 2.14
C LYS A 69 6.77 15.85 3.21
N VAL A 70 7.26 14.98 4.09
CA VAL A 70 6.50 14.54 5.26
C VAL A 70 6.46 15.66 6.29
N ILE A 71 5.26 16.14 6.59
CA ILE A 71 5.02 17.20 7.57
C ILE A 71 4.50 16.70 8.90
N ALA A 72 3.97 15.49 8.95
CA ALA A 72 3.58 14.80 10.17
C ALA A 72 3.46 13.30 9.92
N GLU A 73 3.84 12.50 10.91
CA GLU A 73 3.69 11.05 10.88
C GLU A 73 3.48 10.50 12.28
N ILE A 74 2.66 9.47 12.42
CA ILE A 74 2.50 8.71 13.67
C ILE A 74 2.48 7.22 13.37
N TYR A 75 3.03 6.47 14.30
CA TYR A 75 2.98 5.01 14.37
C TYR A 75 2.63 4.65 15.81
N PRO A 76 1.34 4.57 16.16
CA PRO A 76 0.92 4.22 17.51
C PRO A 76 1.49 2.86 17.92
N GLU A 77 2.10 2.77 19.11
CA GLU A 77 2.59 1.47 19.60
C GLU A 77 1.46 0.42 19.63
N PRO A 78 1.73 -0.83 19.18
CA PRO A 78 3.03 -1.44 18.91
C PRO A 78 3.54 -1.31 17.47
N PHE A 79 2.95 -0.45 16.63
CA PHE A 79 3.39 -0.26 15.25
C PHE A 79 4.63 0.64 15.16
N ALA A 80 5.40 0.45 14.08
CA ALA A 80 6.63 1.18 13.82
C ALA A 80 6.82 1.40 12.31
N PRO A 81 7.59 2.43 11.90
CA PRO A 81 7.77 2.77 10.48
C PRO A 81 8.39 1.66 9.64
N GLU A 82 9.21 0.80 10.24
CA GLU A 82 9.85 -0.33 9.59
C GLU A 82 8.90 -1.51 9.32
N TYR A 83 7.70 -1.54 9.90
CA TYR A 83 6.79 -2.66 9.71
C TYR A 83 6.02 -2.56 8.39
N ARG A 84 6.00 -3.67 7.66
CA ARG A 84 5.11 -3.81 6.50
C ARG A 84 3.68 -4.02 6.95
N HIS A 85 2.80 -3.32 6.31
CA HIS A 85 1.36 -3.47 6.50
C HIS A 85 0.72 -4.12 5.28
N THR A 86 -0.27 -4.99 5.48
CA THR A 86 -1.12 -5.43 4.37
C THR A 86 -2.00 -4.28 3.91
N VAL A 87 -1.99 -3.98 2.63
CA VAL A 87 -2.76 -2.84 2.10
C VAL A 87 -3.94 -3.26 1.22
N TYR A 88 -4.27 -4.54 1.26
CA TYR A 88 -5.45 -5.08 0.57
C TYR A 88 -5.61 -4.55 -0.87
N SER A 89 -6.75 -3.95 -1.16
CA SER A 89 -7.10 -3.47 -2.52
C SER A 89 -6.28 -2.28 -3.01
N CYS A 90 -5.45 -1.63 -2.18
CA CYS A 90 -4.45 -0.70 -2.69
C CYS A 90 -3.55 -1.36 -3.75
N SER A 91 -3.39 -2.68 -3.69
CA SER A 91 -2.69 -3.50 -4.69
C SER A 91 -3.17 -3.24 -6.13
N LYS A 92 -4.46 -2.94 -6.31
CA LYS A 92 -5.05 -2.68 -7.63
C LYS A 92 -4.41 -1.49 -8.34
N THR A 93 -4.10 -0.44 -7.62
CA THR A 93 -3.51 0.77 -8.21
C THR A 93 -2.10 0.49 -8.74
N PHE A 94 -1.34 -0.37 -8.07
CA PHE A 94 -0.05 -0.84 -8.58
C PHE A 94 -0.21 -1.65 -9.87
N VAL A 95 -1.25 -2.49 -9.98
CA VAL A 95 -1.57 -3.19 -11.24
C VAL A 95 -1.95 -2.19 -12.34
N GLY A 96 -2.74 -1.16 -12.01
CA GLY A 96 -3.06 -0.08 -12.94
C GLY A 96 -1.81 0.60 -13.49
N ALA A 97 -0.82 0.89 -12.63
CA ALA A 97 0.47 1.44 -13.05
C ALA A 97 1.26 0.45 -13.95
N ALA A 98 1.28 -0.84 -13.61
CA ALA A 98 1.96 -1.85 -14.43
C ALA A 98 1.34 -1.99 -15.83
N VAL A 99 0.01 -1.92 -15.93
CA VAL A 99 -0.70 -1.90 -17.25
C VAL A 99 -0.30 -0.65 -18.05
N GLY A 100 -0.21 0.52 -17.40
CA GLY A 100 0.22 1.76 -18.07
C GLY A 100 1.62 1.67 -18.63
N LEU A 101 2.54 1.09 -17.87
CA LEU A 101 3.91 0.83 -18.34
C LEU A 101 3.93 -0.14 -19.53
N ALA A 102 3.19 -1.24 -19.46
CA ALA A 102 3.11 -2.19 -20.56
C ALA A 102 2.53 -1.57 -21.83
N ILE A 103 1.55 -0.66 -21.70
CA ILE A 103 0.99 0.10 -22.84
C ILE A 103 2.04 1.06 -23.40
N SER A 104 2.78 1.79 -22.56
CA SER A 104 3.82 2.71 -23.04
C SER A 104 4.98 2.01 -23.74
N GLU A 105 5.21 0.73 -23.41
CA GLU A 105 6.18 -0.14 -24.10
C GLU A 105 5.60 -0.82 -25.36
N ASN A 106 4.39 -0.47 -25.79
CA ASN A 106 3.68 -1.07 -26.92
C ASN A 106 3.44 -2.58 -26.79
N ARG A 107 3.39 -3.13 -25.57
CA ARG A 107 3.15 -4.55 -25.27
C ARG A 107 1.67 -4.87 -25.10
N LEU A 108 0.83 -3.85 -24.87
CA LEU A 108 -0.57 -3.99 -24.52
C LEU A 108 -1.36 -2.77 -25.01
N ARG A 109 -2.64 -2.98 -25.33
CA ARG A 109 -3.58 -1.93 -25.70
C ARG A 109 -4.85 -2.03 -24.88
N LEU A 110 -5.50 -0.90 -24.62
CA LEU A 110 -6.80 -0.85 -23.93
C LEU A 110 -7.91 -1.64 -24.64
N THR A 111 -7.79 -1.78 -25.95
CA THR A 111 -8.76 -2.47 -26.82
C THR A 111 -8.48 -3.95 -27.01
N ASP A 112 -7.36 -4.46 -26.50
CA ASP A 112 -7.03 -5.88 -26.63
C ASP A 112 -8.07 -6.73 -25.92
N ARG A 113 -8.47 -7.82 -26.55
CA ARG A 113 -9.49 -8.74 -26.05
C ARG A 113 -8.90 -9.64 -24.97
N VAL A 114 -9.54 -9.70 -23.82
CA VAL A 114 -9.07 -10.50 -22.67
C VAL A 114 -8.89 -11.97 -23.05
N ALA A 115 -9.85 -12.53 -23.77
CA ALA A 115 -9.82 -13.92 -24.22
C ALA A 115 -8.57 -14.27 -25.05
N SER A 116 -8.03 -13.33 -25.82
CA SER A 116 -6.85 -13.58 -26.68
C SER A 116 -5.56 -13.86 -25.91
N PHE A 117 -5.49 -13.47 -24.64
CA PHE A 117 -4.32 -13.74 -23.80
C PHE A 117 -4.29 -15.17 -23.24
N PHE A 118 -5.42 -15.87 -23.21
CA PHE A 118 -5.57 -17.14 -22.49
C PHE A 118 -6.21 -18.24 -23.34
N PRO A 119 -5.74 -18.53 -24.57
CA PRO A 119 -6.39 -19.48 -25.48
C PRO A 119 -6.57 -20.89 -24.89
N ASP A 120 -5.61 -21.33 -24.05
CA ASP A 120 -5.64 -22.66 -23.41
C ASP A 120 -6.51 -22.74 -22.15
N GLN A 121 -7.07 -21.62 -21.72
CA GLN A 121 -7.87 -21.49 -20.49
C GLN A 121 -9.30 -21.01 -20.76
N LEU A 122 -9.68 -20.90 -22.03
CA LEU A 122 -11.04 -20.54 -22.42
C LEU A 122 -12.03 -21.67 -22.10
N PRO A 123 -13.31 -21.34 -21.84
CA PRO A 123 -14.38 -22.33 -21.78
C PRO A 123 -14.65 -22.92 -23.17
N ASP A 124 -15.26 -24.11 -23.23
CA ASP A 124 -15.60 -24.78 -24.47
C ASP A 124 -16.48 -23.94 -25.40
N THR A 125 -17.33 -23.09 -24.81
CA THR A 125 -18.16 -22.13 -25.54
C THR A 125 -17.79 -20.71 -25.14
N ILE A 126 -17.31 -19.94 -26.11
CA ILE A 126 -16.99 -18.53 -25.91
C ILE A 126 -18.23 -17.69 -26.18
N SER A 127 -18.81 -17.07 -25.13
CA SER A 127 -19.93 -16.14 -25.31
C SER A 127 -19.48 -14.88 -26.04
N ALA A 128 -20.41 -14.20 -26.73
CA ALA A 128 -20.15 -12.91 -27.37
C ALA A 128 -19.61 -11.88 -26.37
N ASN A 129 -20.14 -11.86 -25.15
CA ASN A 129 -19.70 -10.94 -24.10
C ASN A 129 -18.25 -11.24 -23.63
N LEU A 130 -17.86 -12.52 -23.54
CA LEU A 130 -16.45 -12.86 -23.25
C LEU A 130 -15.54 -12.44 -24.40
N ALA A 131 -15.96 -12.69 -25.64
CA ALA A 131 -15.21 -12.28 -26.82
C ALA A 131 -15.03 -10.76 -26.92
N ASP A 132 -16.01 -10.00 -26.43
CA ASP A 132 -16.00 -8.53 -26.46
C ASP A 132 -15.29 -7.87 -25.27
N MET A 133 -15.03 -8.59 -24.20
CA MET A 133 -14.35 -8.06 -23.02
C MET A 133 -12.93 -7.59 -23.37
N THR A 134 -12.62 -6.35 -23.00
CA THR A 134 -11.31 -5.73 -23.25
C THR A 134 -10.54 -5.44 -21.96
N VAL A 135 -9.24 -5.17 -22.08
CA VAL A 135 -8.37 -4.71 -20.99
C VAL A 135 -8.94 -3.46 -20.30
N ARG A 136 -9.55 -2.54 -21.08
CA ARG A 136 -10.23 -1.36 -20.52
C ARG A 136 -11.35 -1.74 -19.55
N ASN A 137 -12.14 -2.76 -19.88
CA ASN A 137 -13.25 -3.20 -19.04
C ASN A 137 -12.79 -3.76 -17.69
N LEU A 138 -11.62 -4.42 -17.66
CA LEU A 138 -11.01 -4.85 -16.41
C LEU A 138 -10.49 -3.66 -15.58
N LEU A 139 -9.83 -2.69 -16.23
CA LEU A 139 -9.24 -1.51 -15.58
C LEU A 139 -10.27 -0.65 -14.87
N ASN A 140 -11.42 -0.43 -15.50
CA ASN A 140 -12.47 0.45 -14.99
C ASN A 140 -13.64 -0.30 -14.33
N MET A 141 -13.45 -1.59 -14.01
CA MET A 141 -14.43 -2.42 -13.30
C MET A 141 -15.78 -2.56 -14.04
N THR A 142 -15.71 -2.67 -15.37
CA THR A 142 -16.91 -2.89 -16.21
C THR A 142 -16.81 -4.17 -17.05
N SER A 143 -16.18 -5.20 -16.50
CA SER A 143 -15.97 -6.48 -17.19
C SER A 143 -17.28 -7.21 -17.50
N GLY A 144 -18.36 -6.94 -16.77
CA GLY A 144 -19.62 -7.67 -16.83
C GLY A 144 -19.63 -8.97 -16.02
N VAL A 145 -18.51 -9.35 -15.43
CA VAL A 145 -18.44 -10.49 -14.51
C VAL A 145 -19.02 -10.09 -13.16
N THR A 146 -19.96 -10.88 -12.64
CA THR A 146 -20.44 -10.69 -11.27
C THR A 146 -19.35 -11.07 -10.28
N PRO A 147 -18.95 -10.16 -9.35
CA PRO A 147 -17.92 -10.43 -8.36
C PRO A 147 -18.25 -11.66 -7.53
N ASP A 148 -17.24 -12.52 -7.35
CA ASP A 148 -17.36 -13.72 -6.54
C ASP A 148 -16.04 -13.97 -5.82
N TRP A 149 -15.99 -13.54 -4.59
CA TRP A 149 -14.81 -13.70 -3.77
C TRP A 149 -14.47 -15.16 -3.46
N ASN A 150 -15.48 -16.03 -3.42
CA ASN A 150 -15.32 -17.45 -3.10
C ASN A 150 -14.85 -18.29 -4.29
N MET A 151 -14.81 -17.73 -5.50
CA MET A 151 -14.32 -18.42 -6.69
C MET A 151 -12.91 -19.03 -6.50
N ARG A 152 -12.10 -18.46 -5.62
CA ARG A 152 -10.74 -18.91 -5.31
C ARG A 152 -10.69 -20.17 -4.44
N ASN A 153 -11.75 -20.44 -3.69
CA ASN A 153 -11.77 -21.50 -2.69
C ASN A 153 -11.70 -22.89 -3.37
N GLY A 154 -10.69 -23.67 -3.00
CA GLY A 154 -10.49 -25.02 -3.54
C GLY A 154 -10.11 -25.09 -5.03
N ARG A 155 -9.81 -23.95 -5.70
CA ARG A 155 -9.40 -23.92 -7.12
C ARG A 155 -7.93 -23.55 -7.25
N THR A 156 -7.30 -24.14 -8.27
CA THR A 156 -5.93 -23.83 -8.69
C THR A 156 -5.87 -23.17 -10.08
N ASP A 157 -7.00 -23.09 -10.80
CA ASP A 157 -7.19 -22.58 -12.16
C ASP A 157 -8.06 -21.30 -12.14
N TRP A 158 -7.57 -20.25 -11.52
CA TRP A 158 -8.35 -19.02 -11.31
C TRP A 158 -8.69 -18.27 -12.60
N ILE A 159 -7.79 -18.30 -13.60
CA ILE A 159 -8.04 -17.67 -14.90
C ILE A 159 -9.20 -18.40 -15.60
N ARG A 160 -9.14 -19.73 -15.70
CA ARG A 160 -10.23 -20.53 -16.30
C ARG A 160 -11.54 -20.33 -15.54
N GLY A 161 -11.47 -20.32 -14.21
CA GLY A 161 -12.64 -20.05 -13.37
C GLY A 161 -13.28 -18.69 -13.63
N TYR A 162 -12.47 -17.65 -13.84
CA TYR A 162 -12.97 -16.31 -14.19
C TYR A 162 -13.58 -16.27 -15.61
N LEU A 163 -12.89 -16.78 -16.60
CA LEU A 163 -13.34 -16.76 -18.00
C LEU A 163 -14.57 -17.64 -18.24
N GLY A 164 -14.78 -18.67 -17.42
CA GLY A 164 -15.94 -19.57 -17.49
C GLY A 164 -17.21 -19.03 -16.86
N LYS A 165 -17.20 -17.81 -16.24
CA LYS A 165 -18.38 -17.22 -15.64
C LYS A 165 -19.36 -16.70 -16.68
N THR A 166 -20.63 -16.56 -16.25
CA THR A 166 -21.62 -15.80 -17.03
C THR A 166 -21.23 -14.32 -17.02
N ILE A 167 -21.13 -13.73 -18.21
CA ILE A 167 -20.67 -12.35 -18.39
C ILE A 167 -21.82 -11.52 -18.96
N LYS A 168 -22.20 -10.45 -18.27
CA LYS A 168 -23.09 -9.39 -18.75
C LYS A 168 -22.37 -8.59 -19.85
N VAL A 169 -23.09 -7.71 -20.55
CA VAL A 169 -22.50 -6.86 -21.59
C VAL A 169 -21.36 -5.99 -21.02
N PRO A 170 -20.11 -6.17 -21.44
CA PRO A 170 -18.98 -5.39 -20.93
C PRO A 170 -19.14 -3.89 -21.23
N GLY A 171 -18.68 -3.06 -20.30
CA GLY A 171 -18.74 -1.60 -20.41
C GLY A 171 -20.08 -0.98 -19.99
N LYS A 172 -21.09 -1.75 -19.58
CA LYS A 172 -22.42 -1.25 -19.23
C LYS A 172 -22.64 -1.00 -17.74
N HIS A 173 -22.04 -1.84 -16.90
CA HIS A 173 -22.27 -1.79 -15.46
C HIS A 173 -20.93 -1.82 -14.73
N PHE A 174 -20.84 -1.03 -13.67
CA PHE A 174 -19.73 -1.07 -12.73
C PHE A 174 -19.97 -2.18 -11.70
N ASP A 175 -19.06 -3.13 -11.65
CA ASP A 175 -19.04 -4.19 -10.64
C ASP A 175 -17.61 -4.28 -10.08
N TYR A 176 -17.37 -3.79 -8.84
CA TYR A 176 -16.05 -3.80 -8.23
C TYR A 176 -15.58 -5.22 -7.97
N ASP A 177 -14.62 -5.68 -8.76
CA ASP A 177 -14.20 -7.08 -8.79
C ASP A 177 -12.67 -7.23 -8.68
N SER A 178 -12.23 -7.87 -7.61
CA SER A 178 -10.81 -8.15 -7.39
C SER A 178 -10.22 -9.15 -8.37
N MET A 179 -11.04 -10.04 -8.94
CA MET A 179 -10.58 -10.99 -9.94
C MET A 179 -10.30 -10.33 -11.29
N SER A 180 -11.00 -9.25 -11.62
CA SER A 180 -10.66 -8.41 -12.78
C SER A 180 -9.23 -7.87 -12.69
N SER A 181 -8.80 -7.44 -11.50
CA SER A 181 -7.42 -7.00 -11.26
C SER A 181 -6.41 -8.15 -11.28
N TYR A 182 -6.81 -9.35 -10.85
CA TYR A 182 -6.01 -10.56 -10.99
C TYR A 182 -5.78 -10.90 -12.47
N ILE A 183 -6.80 -10.83 -13.31
CA ILE A 183 -6.68 -11.05 -14.77
C ILE A 183 -5.74 -9.99 -15.39
N LEU A 184 -5.81 -8.72 -14.97
CA LEU A 184 -4.85 -7.70 -15.39
C LEU A 184 -3.41 -8.07 -14.99
N SER A 185 -3.22 -8.58 -13.77
CA SER A 185 -1.91 -9.07 -13.31
C SER A 185 -1.40 -10.22 -14.18
N ALA A 186 -2.27 -11.17 -14.53
CA ALA A 186 -1.95 -12.28 -15.42
C ALA A 186 -1.58 -11.79 -16.83
N ILE A 187 -2.31 -10.83 -17.38
CA ILE A 187 -2.02 -10.23 -18.70
C ILE A 187 -0.66 -9.53 -18.66
N VAL A 188 -0.38 -8.70 -17.65
CA VAL A 188 0.93 -8.04 -17.50
C VAL A 188 2.05 -9.08 -17.45
N GLN A 189 1.91 -10.14 -16.64
CA GLN A 189 2.91 -11.20 -16.59
C GLN A 189 3.10 -11.85 -17.94
N LYS A 190 2.04 -12.10 -18.70
CA LYS A 190 2.12 -12.74 -20.03
C LYS A 190 2.83 -11.87 -21.06
N VAL A 191 2.53 -10.58 -21.11
CA VAL A 191 3.11 -9.68 -22.12
C VAL A 191 4.51 -9.18 -21.77
N THR A 192 4.88 -9.19 -20.49
CA THR A 192 6.21 -8.74 -20.03
C THR A 192 7.18 -9.89 -19.75
N GLY A 193 6.67 -11.11 -19.54
CA GLY A 193 7.44 -12.25 -19.04
C GLY A 193 7.80 -12.17 -17.57
N MET A 194 7.30 -11.18 -16.83
CA MET A 194 7.62 -10.92 -15.41
C MET A 194 6.37 -10.88 -14.57
N LYS A 195 6.43 -11.37 -13.32
CA LYS A 195 5.39 -11.07 -12.33
C LYS A 195 5.26 -9.56 -12.16
N VAL A 196 4.05 -9.07 -11.85
CA VAL A 196 3.81 -7.63 -11.68
C VAL A 196 4.78 -7.01 -10.66
N LEU A 197 5.03 -7.69 -9.54
CA LEU A 197 5.99 -7.22 -8.53
C LEU A 197 7.38 -7.01 -9.12
N ASP A 198 7.90 -7.97 -9.89
CA ASP A 198 9.25 -7.91 -10.45
C ASP A 198 9.35 -6.85 -11.56
N TYR A 199 8.30 -6.73 -12.37
CA TYR A 199 8.19 -5.69 -13.39
C TYR A 199 8.17 -4.29 -12.76
N LEU A 200 7.33 -4.07 -11.73
CA LEU A 200 7.28 -2.81 -11.01
C LEU A 200 8.55 -2.55 -10.19
N ARG A 201 9.20 -3.60 -9.66
CA ARG A 201 10.49 -3.46 -8.96
C ARG A 201 11.54 -2.85 -9.88
N LEU A 202 11.59 -3.31 -11.12
CA LEU A 202 12.52 -2.79 -12.13
C LEU A 202 12.18 -1.35 -12.55
N LYS A 203 10.89 -1.06 -12.79
CA LYS A 203 10.44 0.18 -13.44
C LYS A 203 10.16 1.33 -12.46
N LEU A 204 9.64 1.03 -11.27
CA LEU A 204 9.20 2.02 -10.29
C LEU A 204 9.91 1.88 -8.95
N PHE A 205 9.89 0.69 -8.35
CA PHE A 205 10.28 0.56 -6.94
C PHE A 205 11.78 0.80 -6.72
N LYS A 206 12.64 0.26 -7.60
CA LYS A 206 14.08 0.51 -7.51
C LYS A 206 14.45 2.01 -7.68
N PRO A 207 13.94 2.72 -8.70
CA PRO A 207 14.15 4.18 -8.80
C PRO A 207 13.62 4.98 -7.62
N MET A 208 12.55 4.52 -6.96
CA MET A 208 11.91 5.17 -5.83
C MET A 208 12.48 4.72 -4.47
N HIS A 209 13.50 3.88 -4.46
CA HIS A 209 14.09 3.29 -3.27
C HIS A 209 13.05 2.56 -2.38
N ILE A 210 12.07 1.90 -3.00
CA ILE A 210 11.13 1.00 -2.35
C ILE A 210 11.71 -0.42 -2.44
N THR A 211 12.30 -0.91 -1.34
CA THR A 211 13.01 -2.18 -1.31
C THR A 211 12.24 -3.27 -0.57
N ASP A 212 11.55 -2.90 0.51
CA ASP A 212 10.82 -3.82 1.38
C ASP A 212 9.35 -3.89 0.97
N ILE A 213 9.07 -4.70 -0.05
CA ILE A 213 7.74 -4.96 -0.60
C ILE A 213 7.60 -6.42 -1.00
N SER A 214 6.47 -7.04 -0.64
CA SER A 214 6.11 -8.37 -1.10
C SER A 214 4.68 -8.40 -1.63
N TRP A 215 4.35 -9.43 -2.39
CA TRP A 215 3.03 -9.59 -2.99
C TRP A 215 2.65 -11.07 -3.03
N GLU A 216 1.46 -11.39 -2.56
CA GLU A 216 0.92 -12.75 -2.60
C GLU A 216 0.86 -13.28 -4.03
N VAL A 217 1.01 -14.60 -4.14
CA VAL A 217 1.01 -15.31 -5.43
C VAL A 217 -0.11 -16.34 -5.43
N SER A 218 -0.84 -16.43 -6.53
CA SER A 218 -1.87 -17.45 -6.75
C SER A 218 -1.26 -18.83 -6.98
N PRO A 219 -2.05 -19.91 -6.95
CA PRO A 219 -1.62 -21.24 -7.34
C PRO A 219 -1.06 -21.31 -8.76
N GLU A 220 -1.45 -20.39 -9.64
CA GLU A 220 -0.95 -20.27 -11.03
C GLU A 220 0.40 -19.52 -11.13
N GLY A 221 1.01 -19.15 -9.99
CA GLY A 221 2.29 -18.43 -9.97
C GLY A 221 2.22 -16.96 -10.35
N ILE A 222 1.04 -16.34 -10.26
CA ILE A 222 0.74 -14.96 -10.65
C ILE A 222 0.49 -14.11 -9.40
N ASN A 223 1.02 -12.88 -9.33
CA ASN A 223 0.65 -11.98 -8.23
C ASN A 223 -0.85 -11.73 -8.22
N THR A 224 -1.47 -11.74 -7.02
CA THR A 224 -2.93 -11.73 -6.86
C THR A 224 -3.62 -10.48 -7.43
N GLY A 225 -2.89 -9.40 -7.66
CA GLY A 225 -3.34 -8.20 -8.37
C GLY A 225 -4.39 -7.37 -7.63
N GLY A 226 -5.48 -7.99 -7.22
CA GLY A 226 -6.58 -7.34 -6.53
C GLY A 226 -6.36 -7.10 -5.04
N TRP A 227 -5.32 -7.75 -4.44
CA TRP A 227 -4.92 -7.71 -3.03
C TRP A 227 -3.49 -8.24 -2.88
N GLY A 228 -3.01 -8.39 -1.66
CA GLY A 228 -1.84 -9.19 -1.32
C GLY A 228 -0.52 -8.44 -1.33
N VAL A 229 -0.51 -7.11 -1.49
CA VAL A 229 0.68 -6.28 -1.29
C VAL A 229 0.89 -6.02 0.20
N TYR A 230 2.15 -6.18 0.63
CA TYR A 230 2.65 -5.81 1.95
C TYR A 230 3.80 -4.84 1.77
N LEU A 231 3.71 -3.66 2.36
CA LEU A 231 4.73 -2.61 2.26
C LEU A 231 4.64 -1.64 3.45
N GLN A 232 5.69 -0.85 3.63
CA GLN A 232 5.74 0.22 4.63
C GLN A 232 4.84 1.39 4.21
N SER A 233 4.31 2.12 5.20
CA SER A 233 3.46 3.30 4.96
C SER A 233 4.17 4.37 4.12
N GLU A 234 5.46 4.59 4.34
CA GLU A 234 6.26 5.52 3.52
C GLU A 234 6.37 5.06 2.06
N SER A 235 6.43 3.75 1.80
CA SER A 235 6.43 3.23 0.43
C SER A 235 5.10 3.50 -0.28
N LEU A 236 3.98 3.42 0.43
CA LEU A 236 2.67 3.79 -0.09
C LEU A 236 2.59 5.31 -0.33
N ALA A 237 3.15 6.12 0.57
CA ALA A 237 3.24 7.57 0.42
C ALA A 237 4.08 7.98 -0.80
N LYS A 238 5.25 7.37 -1.00
CA LYS A 238 6.07 7.57 -2.21
C LYS A 238 5.28 7.28 -3.49
N PHE A 239 4.56 6.15 -3.51
CA PHE A 239 3.75 5.81 -4.69
C PHE A 239 2.59 6.80 -4.90
N GLY A 240 1.92 7.23 -3.83
CA GLY A 240 0.93 8.31 -3.88
C GLY A 240 1.51 9.61 -4.44
N GLN A 241 2.69 10.01 -3.97
CA GLN A 241 3.39 11.22 -4.45
C GLN A 241 3.82 11.11 -5.92
N LEU A 242 4.27 9.92 -6.37
CA LEU A 242 4.55 9.68 -7.79
C LEU A 242 3.31 9.96 -8.65
N LEU A 243 2.13 9.46 -8.25
CA LEU A 243 0.89 9.69 -8.98
C LEU A 243 0.46 11.16 -8.91
N LEU A 244 0.57 11.79 -7.75
CA LEU A 244 0.28 13.22 -7.60
C LEU A 244 1.16 14.09 -8.52
N ASN A 245 2.42 13.71 -8.70
CA ASN A 245 3.38 14.34 -9.60
C ASN A 245 3.25 13.85 -11.06
N ARG A 246 2.10 13.28 -11.43
CA ARG A 246 1.83 12.80 -12.80
C ARG A 246 2.92 11.86 -13.32
N GLY A 247 3.44 10.99 -12.44
CA GLY A 247 4.43 9.97 -12.77
C GLY A 247 5.88 10.43 -12.79
N VAL A 248 6.16 11.66 -12.36
CA VAL A 248 7.53 12.18 -12.21
C VAL A 248 8.07 11.87 -10.82
N TRP A 249 9.27 11.33 -10.76
CA TRP A 249 10.02 11.07 -9.53
C TRP A 249 11.46 11.55 -9.70
N GLU A 250 11.92 12.44 -8.82
CA GLU A 250 13.28 13.04 -8.88
C GLU A 250 13.66 13.53 -10.29
N GLY A 251 12.73 14.23 -10.93
CA GLY A 251 12.91 14.80 -12.28
C GLY A 251 12.84 13.78 -13.43
N LYS A 252 12.57 12.50 -13.16
CA LYS A 252 12.44 11.46 -14.18
C LYS A 252 10.99 11.02 -14.33
N GLN A 253 10.51 10.93 -15.59
CA GLN A 253 9.21 10.36 -15.90
C GLN A 253 9.29 8.82 -15.75
N LEU A 254 8.75 8.27 -14.66
CA LEU A 254 8.70 6.83 -14.40
C LEU A 254 7.41 6.19 -14.91
N LEU A 255 6.30 6.92 -14.90
CA LEU A 255 5.00 6.48 -15.40
C LEU A 255 4.43 7.58 -16.31
N PRO A 256 3.92 7.29 -17.52
CA PRO A 256 3.46 8.33 -18.45
C PRO A 256 2.40 9.24 -17.82
N ALA A 257 2.56 10.54 -17.96
CA ALA A 257 1.66 11.53 -17.36
C ALA A 257 0.20 11.35 -17.80
N GLU A 258 -0.04 11.14 -19.11
CA GLU A 258 -1.38 10.89 -19.65
C GLU A 258 -2.03 9.62 -19.08
N TRP A 259 -1.21 8.62 -18.71
CA TRP A 259 -1.72 7.42 -18.08
C TRP A 259 -2.16 7.67 -16.64
N VAL A 260 -1.36 8.43 -15.89
CA VAL A 260 -1.72 8.87 -14.53
C VAL A 260 -3.01 9.69 -14.56
N ASP A 261 -3.14 10.63 -15.50
CA ASP A 261 -4.36 11.40 -15.69
C ASP A 261 -5.59 10.49 -15.91
N ARG A 262 -5.46 9.43 -16.72
CA ARG A 262 -6.53 8.44 -16.93
C ARG A 262 -6.81 7.60 -15.68
N MET A 263 -5.80 7.28 -14.89
CA MET A 263 -5.99 6.58 -13.61
C MET A 263 -6.80 7.44 -12.64
N MET A 264 -6.54 8.75 -12.60
CA MET A 264 -7.10 9.68 -11.63
C MET A 264 -8.40 10.36 -12.09
N THR A 265 -8.84 10.15 -13.33
CA THR A 265 -10.10 10.71 -13.85
C THR A 265 -11.18 9.66 -14.00
N LYS A 266 -12.45 10.10 -13.94
CA LYS A 266 -13.62 9.21 -14.04
C LYS A 266 -13.64 8.46 -15.36
N GLN A 267 -13.55 7.14 -15.31
CA GLN A 267 -13.66 6.21 -16.44
C GLN A 267 -14.96 5.39 -16.41
N SER A 268 -15.55 5.24 -15.21
CA SER A 268 -16.85 4.60 -15.02
C SER A 268 -17.64 5.26 -13.91
N ASP A 269 -18.95 5.20 -14.04
CA ASP A 269 -19.88 5.62 -13.00
C ASP A 269 -20.09 4.48 -12.01
N THR A 270 -20.00 4.78 -10.73
CA THR A 270 -20.12 3.79 -9.65
C THR A 270 -21.53 3.76 -9.05
N GLY A 271 -22.47 4.54 -9.58
CA GLY A 271 -23.84 4.67 -9.03
C GLY A 271 -23.81 5.11 -7.56
N SER A 272 -24.48 4.36 -6.70
CA SER A 272 -24.55 4.65 -5.25
C SER A 272 -23.26 4.32 -4.48
N PHE A 273 -22.25 3.64 -5.10
CA PHE A 273 -21.05 3.21 -4.41
C PHE A 273 -19.98 4.30 -4.25
N GLY A 274 -20.18 5.49 -4.85
CA GLY A 274 -19.21 6.56 -4.70
C GLY A 274 -19.24 7.61 -5.81
N TYR A 275 -18.14 8.32 -5.97
CA TYR A 275 -18.03 9.51 -6.83
C TYR A 275 -17.47 9.20 -8.23
N GLY A 276 -17.22 7.92 -8.50
CA GLY A 276 -16.68 7.42 -9.75
C GLY A 276 -15.40 6.59 -9.55
N TYR A 277 -14.98 5.93 -10.63
CA TYR A 277 -13.81 5.09 -10.67
C TYR A 277 -12.97 5.41 -11.91
N GLY A 278 -11.67 5.54 -11.71
CA GLY A 278 -10.68 5.69 -12.76
C GLY A 278 -10.17 4.35 -13.24
N TYR A 279 -8.87 4.28 -13.58
CA TYR A 279 -8.23 2.99 -13.84
C TYR A 279 -7.57 2.46 -12.55
N GLN A 280 -8.26 1.55 -11.88
CA GLN A 280 -7.86 0.93 -10.61
C GLN A 280 -7.68 1.93 -9.46
N MET A 281 -8.45 3.02 -9.46
CA MET A 281 -8.47 4.07 -8.45
C MET A 281 -9.89 4.61 -8.23
N TRP A 282 -10.22 4.94 -6.99
CA TRP A 282 -11.48 5.57 -6.62
C TRP A 282 -11.37 7.10 -6.65
N LEU A 283 -12.41 7.76 -7.13
CA LEU A 283 -12.59 9.19 -6.91
C LEU A 283 -13.15 9.43 -5.50
N CYS A 284 -12.88 10.61 -4.95
CA CYS A 284 -13.35 11.02 -3.62
C CYS A 284 -14.52 11.99 -3.68
N GLU A 285 -15.19 12.16 -2.53
CA GLU A 285 -16.20 13.19 -2.29
C GLU A 285 -15.64 14.61 -2.33
N TYR A 286 -14.36 14.79 -1.96
CA TYR A 286 -13.67 16.07 -2.11
C TYR A 286 -13.31 16.27 -3.59
N PRO A 287 -13.72 17.40 -4.22
CA PRO A 287 -13.52 17.63 -5.65
C PRO A 287 -12.06 17.51 -6.09
N GLY A 288 -11.81 16.72 -7.13
CA GLY A 288 -10.46 16.50 -7.67
C GLY A 288 -9.59 15.52 -6.88
N ALA A 289 -9.97 15.16 -5.65
CA ALA A 289 -9.23 14.16 -4.89
C ALA A 289 -9.54 12.74 -5.37
N VAL A 290 -8.53 11.90 -5.32
CA VAL A 290 -8.61 10.46 -5.60
C VAL A 290 -7.97 9.66 -4.48
N ARG A 291 -8.24 8.37 -4.44
CA ARG A 291 -7.66 7.50 -3.42
C ARG A 291 -7.21 6.16 -3.95
N ILE A 292 -6.08 5.71 -3.44
CA ILE A 292 -5.67 4.34 -3.39
C ILE A 292 -6.37 3.76 -2.17
N ASP A 293 -7.17 2.72 -2.32
CA ASP A 293 -8.14 2.28 -1.31
C ASP A 293 -8.02 0.78 -1.05
N GLY A 294 -7.93 0.41 0.22
CA GLY A 294 -7.87 -0.98 0.68
C GLY A 294 -8.86 -1.26 1.80
N ALA A 295 -9.30 -2.49 1.88
CA ALA A 295 -10.22 -2.95 2.91
C ALA A 295 -9.68 -2.62 4.32
N LEU A 296 -10.60 -2.46 5.26
CA LEU A 296 -10.32 -2.15 6.67
C LEU A 296 -9.61 -0.80 6.88
N GLY A 297 -9.69 0.13 5.90
CA GLY A 297 -9.25 1.51 6.07
C GLY A 297 -7.80 1.79 5.63
N GLN A 298 -7.31 1.10 4.61
CA GLN A 298 -6.02 1.41 4.02
C GLN A 298 -6.17 2.49 2.97
N TYR A 299 -5.52 3.63 3.15
CA TYR A 299 -5.66 4.77 2.24
C TYR A 299 -4.31 5.40 1.87
N ALA A 300 -4.19 5.82 0.61
CA ALA A 300 -3.42 6.99 0.24
C ALA A 300 -4.39 7.95 -0.48
N LEU A 301 -4.70 9.06 0.16
CA LEU A 301 -5.55 10.12 -0.37
C LEU A 301 -4.65 11.10 -1.11
N LEU A 302 -4.92 11.32 -2.40
CA LEU A 302 -4.20 12.26 -3.24
C LEU A 302 -5.09 13.48 -3.45
N ILE A 303 -4.59 14.66 -3.08
CA ILE A 303 -5.34 15.91 -3.04
C ILE A 303 -4.59 16.96 -3.88
N PRO A 304 -4.81 16.96 -5.22
CA PRO A 304 -4.01 17.74 -6.16
C PRO A 304 -4.04 19.26 -5.93
N ASP A 305 -5.21 19.81 -5.58
CA ASP A 305 -5.35 21.27 -5.32
C ASP A 305 -4.61 21.74 -4.06
N LYS A 306 -4.15 20.80 -3.23
CA LYS A 306 -3.38 21.05 -2.01
C LYS A 306 -1.94 20.53 -2.10
N ASP A 307 -1.53 19.95 -3.24
CA ASP A 307 -0.26 19.23 -3.36
C ASP A 307 0.03 18.36 -2.11
N MET A 308 -0.94 17.51 -1.77
CA MET A 308 -0.93 16.77 -0.52
C MET A 308 -1.23 15.28 -0.74
N VAL A 309 -0.53 14.43 0.02
CA VAL A 309 -0.84 13.00 0.16
C VAL A 309 -1.07 12.69 1.64
N VAL A 310 -2.17 12.00 1.95
CA VAL A 310 -2.44 11.51 3.30
C VAL A 310 -2.54 10.00 3.26
N VAL A 311 -1.61 9.32 3.94
CA VAL A 311 -1.62 7.87 4.11
C VAL A 311 -2.19 7.53 5.48
N ILE A 312 -3.11 6.57 5.50
CA ILE A 312 -3.66 5.97 6.72
C ILE A 312 -3.58 4.45 6.55
N THR A 313 -2.99 3.77 7.53
CA THR A 313 -3.14 2.32 7.68
C THR A 313 -3.81 2.03 9.01
N GLU A 314 -4.79 1.14 9.00
CA GLU A 314 -5.61 0.89 10.19
C GLU A 314 -6.32 -0.47 10.09
N CYS A 315 -6.98 -0.85 11.18
CA CYS A 315 -8.02 -1.86 11.17
C CYS A 315 -9.32 -1.24 11.67
N THR A 316 -10.27 -1.00 10.77
CA THR A 316 -11.56 -0.37 11.11
C THR A 316 -12.74 -1.26 10.76
N LEU A 317 -13.76 -1.23 11.64
CA LEU A 317 -15.05 -1.87 11.42
C LEU A 317 -16.19 -0.85 11.21
N ILE A 318 -15.84 0.43 11.06
CA ILE A 318 -16.80 1.49 10.72
C ILE A 318 -16.70 1.87 9.25
N ASP A 319 -17.62 2.72 8.79
CA ASP A 319 -17.58 3.27 7.45
C ASP A 319 -16.29 4.05 7.18
N GLY A 320 -15.51 3.59 6.19
CA GLY A 320 -14.25 4.23 5.80
C GLY A 320 -14.39 5.66 5.26
N ALA A 321 -15.60 6.15 4.98
CA ALA A 321 -15.83 7.56 4.67
C ALA A 321 -15.59 8.47 5.88
N THR A 322 -15.68 7.94 7.09
CA THR A 322 -15.46 8.72 8.32
C THR A 322 -14.03 9.26 8.41
N GLN A 323 -13.03 8.45 8.15
CA GLN A 323 -11.61 8.87 8.15
C GLN A 323 -11.36 9.95 7.09
N ARG A 324 -11.87 9.75 5.89
CA ARG A 324 -11.74 10.74 4.80
C ARG A 324 -12.41 12.07 5.16
N ARG A 325 -13.63 12.03 5.72
CA ARG A 325 -14.32 13.26 6.20
C ARG A 325 -13.54 13.98 7.30
N LEU A 326 -12.79 13.28 8.15
CA LEU A 326 -11.89 13.93 9.11
C LEU A 326 -10.77 14.69 8.39
N VAL A 327 -10.16 14.11 7.35
CA VAL A 327 -9.17 14.82 6.54
C VAL A 327 -9.80 16.06 5.89
N TRP A 328 -10.96 15.90 5.22
CA TRP A 328 -11.65 17.00 4.53
C TRP A 328 -12.08 18.13 5.46
N ASN A 329 -12.53 17.80 6.66
CA ASN A 329 -13.15 18.77 7.58
C ASN A 329 -12.23 19.30 8.67
N ARG A 330 -11.15 18.58 9.03
CA ARG A 330 -10.22 18.96 10.10
C ARG A 330 -8.90 19.49 9.60
N LEU A 331 -8.38 18.92 8.50
CA LEU A 331 -7.08 19.29 7.96
C LEU A 331 -7.19 20.32 6.83
N LEU A 332 -7.92 20.00 5.75
CA LEU A 332 -7.89 20.79 4.52
C LEU A 332 -8.33 22.26 4.68
N PRO A 333 -9.31 22.61 5.55
CA PRO A 333 -9.68 24.02 5.74
C PRO A 333 -8.57 24.90 6.33
N ALA A 334 -7.58 24.29 6.99
CA ALA A 334 -6.45 24.99 7.58
C ALA A 334 -5.21 25.05 6.67
N VAL A 335 -5.23 24.37 5.52
CA VAL A 335 -4.09 24.31 4.60
C VAL A 335 -4.07 25.56 3.74
N GLY A 336 -3.03 26.38 3.89
CA GLY A 336 -2.77 27.59 3.10
C GLY A 336 -1.51 27.48 2.25
N ASP A 337 -1.25 28.52 1.45
CA ASP A 337 -0.05 28.59 0.60
C ASP A 337 1.06 29.43 1.26
N ASP A 338 0.74 30.20 2.30
CA ASP A 338 1.71 31.02 3.01
C ASP A 338 2.51 30.21 4.02
N THR A 339 3.81 30.46 4.09
CA THR A 339 4.66 29.95 5.17
C THR A 339 4.22 30.57 6.50
N LEU A 340 4.00 29.74 7.51
CA LEU A 340 3.63 30.14 8.84
C LEU A 340 4.84 30.07 9.79
N ILE A 341 4.76 30.75 10.90
CA ILE A 341 5.81 30.71 11.93
C ILE A 341 5.51 29.56 12.91
N PRO A 342 6.44 28.61 13.09
CA PRO A 342 6.26 27.54 14.06
C PRO A 342 6.09 28.08 15.49
N GLY A 343 5.03 27.64 16.16
CA GLY A 343 4.69 28.08 17.51
C GLY A 343 4.71 26.95 18.55
N LYS A 344 4.00 27.16 19.64
CA LYS A 344 3.85 26.16 20.73
C LYS A 344 3.20 24.85 20.24
N ASP A 345 2.31 24.92 19.24
CA ASP A 345 1.63 23.75 18.72
C ASP A 345 2.58 22.83 17.93
N TYR A 346 3.62 23.36 17.30
CA TYR A 346 4.65 22.50 16.68
C TYR A 346 5.37 21.64 17.73
N LYS A 347 5.78 22.22 18.86
CA LYS A 347 6.39 21.45 19.97
C LYS A 347 5.42 20.42 20.54
N ARG A 348 4.13 20.77 20.62
CA ARG A 348 3.08 19.86 21.06
C ARG A 348 2.86 18.72 20.07
N LEU A 349 2.89 19.00 18.76
CA LEU A 349 2.80 17.98 17.70
C LEU A 349 3.92 16.96 17.84
N LEU A 350 5.18 17.40 17.91
CA LEU A 350 6.33 16.52 18.08
C LEU A 350 6.20 15.59 19.29
N LYS A 351 5.75 16.14 20.44
CA LYS A 351 5.52 15.34 21.64
C LYS A 351 4.39 14.33 21.45
N LYS A 352 3.29 14.72 20.80
CA LYS A 352 2.16 13.82 20.54
C LYS A 352 2.51 12.70 19.59
N GLN A 353 3.23 12.99 18.52
CA GLN A 353 3.65 11.98 17.53
C GLN A 353 4.37 10.79 18.18
N SER A 354 5.18 11.04 19.21
CA SER A 354 5.92 10.00 19.94
C SER A 354 5.14 9.36 21.10
N SER A 355 3.91 9.80 21.37
CA SER A 355 3.13 9.36 22.54
C SER A 355 1.87 8.59 22.21
N TYR A 356 1.49 8.47 20.93
CA TYR A 356 0.33 7.68 20.55
C TYR A 356 0.60 6.19 20.72
N GLN A 357 -0.37 5.50 21.30
CA GLN A 357 -0.36 4.06 21.48
C GLN A 357 -1.78 3.52 21.32
N LEU A 358 -1.92 2.29 20.88
CA LEU A 358 -3.21 1.63 20.90
C LEU A 358 -3.61 1.27 22.33
N PRO A 359 -4.91 1.31 22.64
CA PRO A 359 -5.38 0.88 23.95
C PRO A 359 -5.10 -0.61 24.11
N PHE A 360 -4.43 -0.99 25.21
CA PHE A 360 -4.34 -2.39 25.54
C PHE A 360 -5.44 -2.81 26.50
N VAL A 361 -5.81 -4.09 26.40
CA VAL A 361 -6.75 -4.68 27.34
C VAL A 361 -6.12 -4.63 28.73
N PRO A 362 -6.72 -3.94 29.70
CA PRO A 362 -6.19 -3.90 31.05
C PRO A 362 -6.22 -5.32 31.62
N GLY A 363 -5.05 -5.81 32.04
CA GLY A 363 -4.86 -7.11 32.67
C GLY A 363 -4.55 -6.98 34.14
N LYS A 364 -4.63 -8.08 34.87
CA LYS A 364 -4.08 -8.17 36.22
C LYS A 364 -2.59 -8.47 36.12
N ALA A 365 -1.78 -7.85 36.96
CA ALA A 365 -0.33 -8.07 37.03
C ALA A 365 0.05 -9.54 37.40
N SER A 366 -0.90 -10.30 37.93
CA SER A 366 -0.72 -11.70 38.25
C SER A 366 -1.99 -12.49 37.98
N SER A 367 -1.84 -13.77 37.67
CA SER A 367 -2.92 -14.74 37.55
C SER A 367 -2.64 -15.93 38.47
N SER A 368 -3.65 -16.44 39.20
CA SER A 368 -3.53 -17.65 39.95
C SER A 368 -3.15 -18.86 39.08
N LEU A 369 -3.57 -18.85 37.83
CA LEU A 369 -3.24 -19.87 36.82
C LEU A 369 -1.79 -19.80 36.32
N ALA A 370 -1.10 -18.67 36.50
CA ALA A 370 0.28 -18.51 36.02
C ALA A 370 1.21 -19.59 36.59
N ARG A 371 1.04 -19.98 37.87
CA ARG A 371 1.82 -21.04 38.49
C ARG A 371 1.56 -22.41 37.87
N ASP A 372 0.34 -22.64 37.38
CA ASP A 372 -0.06 -23.92 36.82
C ASP A 372 0.44 -24.14 35.40
N TYR A 373 0.75 -23.06 34.68
CA TYR A 373 1.15 -23.08 33.28
C TYR A 373 2.58 -22.58 32.99
N ALA A 374 3.22 -21.89 33.95
CA ALA A 374 4.60 -21.42 33.79
C ALA A 374 5.58 -22.57 33.56
N GLY A 375 6.35 -22.50 32.49
CA GLY A 375 7.35 -23.51 32.13
C GLY A 375 6.78 -24.84 31.63
N LYS A 376 5.48 -24.92 31.34
CA LYS A 376 4.88 -26.10 30.71
C LYS A 376 4.86 -25.99 29.21
N SER A 377 5.14 -27.09 28.53
CA SER A 377 4.90 -27.30 27.12
C SER A 377 3.51 -27.90 26.92
N ILE A 378 2.69 -27.23 26.10
CA ILE A 378 1.35 -27.70 25.72
C ILE A 378 1.50 -28.39 24.37
N VAL A 379 1.29 -29.72 24.34
CA VAL A 379 1.27 -30.47 23.08
C VAL A 379 -0.02 -30.14 22.33
N LEU A 380 0.11 -29.78 21.07
CA LEU A 380 -1.01 -29.39 20.22
C LEU A 380 -1.47 -30.57 19.37
N GLU A 381 -2.77 -30.69 19.20
CA GLU A 381 -3.37 -31.56 18.19
C GLU A 381 -2.92 -31.18 16.76
N PRO A 382 -2.97 -32.15 15.81
CA PRO A 382 -2.66 -31.83 14.42
C PRO A 382 -3.45 -30.60 13.92
N ASN A 383 -2.74 -29.61 13.41
CA ASN A 383 -3.34 -28.35 13.00
C ASN A 383 -2.76 -27.85 11.67
N LYS A 384 -3.45 -26.92 11.03
CA LYS A 384 -3.09 -26.40 9.70
C LYS A 384 -1.75 -25.64 9.63
N PHE A 385 -1.14 -25.33 10.78
CA PHE A 385 0.14 -24.63 10.87
C PHE A 385 1.31 -25.58 11.17
N ASP A 386 1.02 -26.87 11.33
CA ASP A 386 1.99 -27.91 11.70
C ASP A 386 2.75 -27.62 13.02
N TRP A 387 2.11 -26.88 13.92
CA TRP A 387 2.65 -26.60 15.24
C TRP A 387 2.49 -27.82 16.14
N GLN A 388 3.57 -28.27 16.75
CA GLN A 388 3.60 -29.48 17.59
C GLN A 388 3.43 -29.15 19.06
N SER A 389 3.96 -28.03 19.52
CA SER A 389 3.85 -27.63 20.93
C SER A 389 3.87 -26.10 21.08
N LEU A 390 3.36 -25.64 22.22
CA LEU A 390 3.42 -24.25 22.66
C LEU A 390 4.08 -24.20 24.04
N ASP A 391 5.25 -23.56 24.13
CA ASP A 391 5.95 -23.37 25.39
C ASP A 391 5.60 -22.02 26.01
N LEU A 392 5.00 -22.03 27.21
CA LEU A 392 4.62 -20.83 27.93
C LEU A 392 5.73 -20.41 28.90
N GLN A 393 6.46 -19.38 28.53
CA GLN A 393 7.39 -18.69 29.42
C GLN A 393 6.70 -17.44 29.99
N LEU A 394 6.19 -17.55 31.23
CA LEU A 394 5.57 -16.43 31.90
C LEU A 394 6.65 -15.67 32.70
N SER A 395 7.04 -14.52 32.19
CA SER A 395 7.96 -13.60 32.88
C SER A 395 7.15 -12.60 33.68
N LEU A 396 7.30 -12.62 35.02
CA LEU A 396 6.64 -11.68 35.92
C LEU A 396 7.34 -10.29 35.96
N ILE A 397 8.43 -10.11 35.19
CA ILE A 397 9.29 -8.91 35.27
C ILE A 397 8.93 -7.87 34.18
N HIS A 398 8.09 -8.20 33.19
CA HIS A 398 7.92 -7.38 31.97
C HIS A 398 6.57 -6.66 31.85
N ILE A 399 5.91 -6.37 32.97
CA ILE A 399 4.64 -5.60 32.97
C ILE A 399 4.88 -4.08 33.00
N SER A 400 6.10 -3.62 33.20
CA SER A 400 6.42 -2.18 33.36
C SER A 400 7.18 -1.52 32.21
N GLU A 401 7.72 -2.27 31.24
CA GLU A 401 8.39 -1.68 30.07
C GLU A 401 8.16 -2.51 28.80
N PRO A 402 7.75 -1.89 27.68
CA PRO A 402 7.72 -2.57 26.39
C PRO A 402 9.15 -2.78 25.90
N THR A 403 9.69 -3.95 26.13
CA THR A 403 10.94 -4.33 25.50
C THR A 403 10.73 -4.55 24.00
N ARG A 404 11.51 -3.84 23.17
CA ARG A 404 11.62 -4.09 21.73
C ARG A 404 11.88 -5.58 21.52
N ARG A 405 10.93 -6.32 20.99
CA ARG A 405 11.15 -7.70 20.58
C ARG A 405 11.66 -7.70 19.14
N THR A 406 12.80 -8.32 18.95
CA THR A 406 13.29 -8.73 17.63
C THR A 406 12.24 -9.57 16.91
N PRO A 407 12.02 -9.38 15.61
CA PRO A 407 11.13 -10.22 14.83
C PRO A 407 11.59 -11.68 14.89
N ILE A 408 10.67 -12.60 15.08
CA ILE A 408 10.92 -14.02 14.88
C ILE A 408 11.15 -14.21 13.37
N SER A 409 12.33 -14.73 13.04
CA SER A 409 12.81 -15.06 11.69
C SER A 409 11.90 -16.02 10.96
#